data_751088d7f077fa9ca50141535315aec5
#
_entry.id   751088d7f077fa9ca50141535315aec5
#
_cell.length_a   1.000
_cell.length_b   1.000
_cell.length_c   1.000
_cell.angle_alpha   90.00
_cell.angle_beta   90.00
_cell.angle_gamma   90.00
#
_symmetry.space_group_name_H-M   'P 1'
#
loop_
_entity.id
_entity.type
_entity.pdbx_description
1 polymer ?
#
loop_
_entity_poly.entity_id
_entity_poly.type
_entity_poly.pdbx_seq_one_letter_code
_entity_poly.pdbx_strand_id
1 'polypeptide(L)'
;MDLGKRLQSLRKALKLSQTELGECLGISKSAIASYENGYNPLPDYVINSISDKFNISNEFFSDESIDVNNLSKSLIERNIVNVEFFNDISDFIDKKNAKKIALPYDFFTFLFPFAPNKKYYMARWRGDSILVFDDEQKMLNGDDCQVLVANHDLVFTGVYDYKKGVVKIKDQAFFDNIKIDKWDFWAVYKYKIKSDILKLSDLKR
;
A
#
# COMPACT_ATOMS: atom_id res chain seq x y z
N MET A 1 17.42 5.35 -31.81
CA MET A 1 16.52 5.55 -30.67
C MET A 1 16.94 6.73 -29.81
N ASP A 2 16.04 7.67 -29.50
CA ASP A 2 16.35 8.85 -28.69
C ASP A 2 15.89 8.60 -27.24
N LEU A 3 16.83 8.18 -26.39
CA LEU A 3 16.58 7.88 -24.98
C LEU A 3 16.05 9.10 -24.21
N GLY A 4 16.50 10.31 -24.59
CA GLY A 4 16.03 11.55 -23.97
C GLY A 4 14.56 11.81 -24.22
N LYS A 5 14.10 11.60 -25.45
CA LYS A 5 12.67 11.71 -25.79
C LYS A 5 11.84 10.65 -25.10
N ARG A 6 12.37 9.44 -24.95
CA ARG A 6 11.68 8.39 -24.18
C ARG A 6 11.56 8.75 -22.71
N LEU A 7 12.63 9.28 -22.11
CA LEU A 7 12.59 9.81 -20.73
C LEU A 7 11.52 10.90 -20.59
N GLN A 8 11.51 11.87 -21.52
CA GLN A 8 10.53 12.96 -21.51
C GLN A 8 9.09 12.44 -21.63
N SER A 9 8.85 11.48 -22.51
CA SER A 9 7.54 10.89 -22.73
C SER A 9 7.08 10.12 -21.49
N LEU A 10 7.98 9.35 -20.87
CA LEU A 10 7.72 8.65 -19.63
C LEU A 10 7.35 9.63 -18.51
N ARG A 11 8.15 10.67 -18.30
CA ARG A 11 7.87 11.68 -17.28
C ARG A 11 6.51 12.33 -17.46
N LYS A 12 6.15 12.70 -18.70
CA LYS A 12 4.84 13.27 -19.01
C LYS A 12 3.71 12.28 -18.73
N ALA A 13 3.89 11.01 -19.05
CA ALA A 13 2.93 9.94 -18.75
C ALA A 13 2.73 9.76 -17.22
N LEU A 14 3.80 9.89 -16.46
CA LEU A 14 3.78 9.91 -15.00
C LEU A 14 3.24 11.24 -14.40
N LYS A 15 2.92 12.23 -15.24
CA LYS A 15 2.46 13.58 -14.84
C LYS A 15 3.44 14.33 -13.93
N LEU A 16 4.71 14.04 -14.04
CA LEU A 16 5.77 14.68 -13.26
C LEU A 16 6.37 15.87 -14.02
N SER A 17 6.70 16.93 -13.28
CA SER A 17 7.62 17.99 -13.78
C SER A 17 9.06 17.47 -13.79
N GLN A 18 9.97 18.16 -14.49
CA GLN A 18 11.40 17.83 -14.46
C GLN A 18 12.00 17.93 -13.03
N THR A 19 11.48 18.85 -12.23
CA THR A 19 11.89 19.03 -10.83
C THR A 19 11.47 17.82 -10.02
N GLU A 20 10.21 17.42 -10.07
CA GLU A 20 9.67 16.28 -9.33
C GLU A 20 10.35 14.96 -9.73
N LEU A 21 10.59 14.74 -11.04
CA LEU A 21 11.36 13.56 -11.46
C LEU A 21 12.79 13.60 -10.92
N GLY A 22 13.44 14.76 -10.94
CA GLY A 22 14.78 14.94 -10.38
C GLY A 22 14.81 14.63 -8.87
N GLU A 23 13.89 15.17 -8.10
CA GLU A 23 13.72 14.87 -6.67
C GLU A 23 13.49 13.38 -6.41
N CYS A 24 12.62 12.77 -7.22
CA CYS A 24 12.39 11.34 -7.16
C CYS A 24 13.66 10.51 -7.36
N LEU A 25 14.52 10.89 -8.25
CA LEU A 25 15.73 10.15 -8.62
C LEU A 25 17.01 10.62 -7.87
N GLY A 26 16.88 11.66 -7.03
CA GLY A 26 18.03 12.25 -6.32
C GLY A 26 19.00 13.00 -7.24
N ILE A 27 18.52 13.53 -8.37
CA ILE A 27 19.33 14.30 -9.33
C ILE A 27 18.70 15.67 -9.61
N SER A 28 19.48 16.62 -10.12
CA SER A 28 19.00 17.97 -10.34
C SER A 28 18.03 18.07 -11.53
N LYS A 29 17.12 19.07 -11.49
CA LYS A 29 16.26 19.43 -12.62
C LYS A 29 17.09 19.67 -13.90
N SER A 30 18.26 20.32 -13.78
CA SER A 30 19.13 20.60 -14.93
C SER A 30 19.69 19.32 -15.57
N ALA A 31 19.99 18.29 -14.76
CA ALA A 31 20.41 16.99 -15.26
C ALA A 31 19.27 16.31 -16.05
N ILE A 32 18.04 16.31 -15.51
CA ILE A 32 16.86 15.78 -16.23
C ILE A 32 16.68 16.51 -17.56
N ALA A 33 16.70 17.85 -17.53
CA ALA A 33 16.56 18.64 -18.77
C ALA A 33 17.65 18.34 -19.79
N SER A 34 18.89 18.14 -19.32
CA SER A 34 20.03 17.80 -20.18
C SER A 34 19.85 16.42 -20.85
N TYR A 35 19.38 15.42 -20.10
CA TYR A 35 19.10 14.10 -20.65
C TYR A 35 17.93 14.13 -21.65
N GLU A 36 16.83 14.82 -21.32
CA GLU A 36 15.66 14.91 -22.18
C GLU A 36 15.93 15.63 -23.52
N ASN A 37 16.83 16.62 -23.50
CA ASN A 37 17.21 17.38 -24.68
C ASN A 37 18.39 16.73 -25.45
N GLY A 38 18.93 15.63 -24.95
CA GLY A 38 20.05 14.93 -25.62
C GLY A 38 21.39 15.64 -25.48
N TYR A 39 21.54 16.67 -24.62
CA TYR A 39 22.82 17.33 -24.38
C TYR A 39 23.82 16.40 -23.67
N ASN A 40 23.32 15.53 -22.81
CA ASN A 40 24.08 14.45 -22.20
C ASN A 40 23.40 13.12 -22.45
N PRO A 41 24.15 12.02 -22.63
CA PRO A 41 23.57 10.69 -22.73
C PRO A 41 22.89 10.33 -21.41
N LEU A 42 21.77 9.60 -21.49
CA LEU A 42 21.08 9.08 -20.30
C LEU A 42 21.88 7.90 -19.72
N PRO A 43 22.42 8.01 -18.51
CA PRO A 43 23.26 6.97 -17.94
C PRO A 43 22.45 5.75 -17.48
N ASP A 44 23.04 4.56 -17.55
CA ASP A 44 22.41 3.30 -17.12
C ASP A 44 21.95 3.32 -15.66
N TYR A 45 22.68 3.99 -14.76
CA TYR A 45 22.27 4.08 -13.35
C TYR A 45 20.96 4.89 -13.19
N VAL A 46 20.70 5.87 -14.06
CA VAL A 46 19.43 6.62 -14.08
C VAL A 46 18.31 5.74 -14.60
N ILE A 47 18.56 4.97 -15.66
CA ILE A 47 17.61 4.00 -16.20
C ILE A 47 17.22 2.99 -15.12
N ASN A 48 18.21 2.41 -14.43
CA ASN A 48 17.98 1.46 -13.36
C ASN A 48 17.19 2.10 -12.21
N SER A 49 17.55 3.33 -11.80
CA SER A 49 16.81 4.05 -10.76
C SER A 49 15.35 4.33 -11.14
N ILE A 50 15.09 4.63 -12.42
CA ILE A 50 13.72 4.78 -12.93
C ILE A 50 12.98 3.45 -12.88
N SER A 51 13.62 2.38 -13.33
CA SER A 51 13.07 1.03 -13.36
C SER A 51 12.68 0.56 -11.96
N ASP A 52 13.56 0.76 -11.00
CA ASP A 52 13.33 0.37 -9.60
C ASP A 52 12.22 1.22 -8.96
N LYS A 53 12.27 2.54 -9.17
CA LYS A 53 11.36 3.47 -8.52
C LYS A 53 9.95 3.44 -9.07
N PHE A 54 9.83 3.28 -10.39
CA PHE A 54 8.54 3.28 -11.07
C PHE A 54 8.11 1.88 -11.53
N ASN A 55 8.85 0.84 -11.16
CA ASN A 55 8.60 -0.55 -11.53
C ASN A 55 8.41 -0.73 -13.06
N ILE A 56 9.30 -0.11 -13.84
CA ILE A 56 9.31 -0.12 -15.29
C ILE A 56 10.41 -1.04 -15.77
N SER A 57 10.13 -1.94 -16.71
CA SER A 57 11.20 -2.76 -17.30
C SER A 57 12.23 -1.88 -18.02
N ASN A 58 13.52 -2.19 -17.86
CA ASN A 58 14.60 -1.54 -18.63
C ASN A 58 14.41 -1.69 -20.14
N GLU A 59 13.68 -2.72 -20.59
CA GLU A 59 13.31 -2.94 -21.98
C GLU A 59 12.54 -1.73 -22.56
N PHE A 60 11.84 -0.96 -21.72
CA PHE A 60 11.22 0.29 -22.16
C PHE A 60 12.23 1.23 -22.81
N PHE A 61 13.45 1.29 -22.30
CA PHE A 61 14.49 2.15 -22.85
C PHE A 61 15.25 1.52 -24.03
N SER A 62 15.17 0.22 -24.24
CA SER A 62 15.88 -0.52 -25.30
C SER A 62 14.99 -0.94 -26.46
N ASP A 63 13.68 -1.07 -26.27
CA ASP A 63 12.72 -1.52 -27.29
C ASP A 63 11.78 -0.37 -27.69
N GLU A 64 11.91 0.09 -28.93
CA GLU A 64 11.07 1.15 -29.50
C GLU A 64 9.61 0.73 -29.73
N SER A 65 9.33 -0.56 -29.79
CA SER A 65 7.96 -1.07 -29.97
C SER A 65 7.08 -0.87 -28.73
N ILE A 66 7.69 -0.62 -27.58
CA ILE A 66 6.95 -0.39 -26.34
C ILE A 66 6.41 1.05 -26.31
N ASP A 67 5.11 1.19 -26.57
CA ASP A 67 4.44 2.50 -26.55
C ASP A 67 4.28 3.02 -25.11
N VAL A 68 4.63 4.30 -24.91
CA VAL A 68 4.47 5.00 -23.62
C VAL A 68 3.03 5.03 -23.15
N ASN A 69 2.06 5.11 -24.07
CA ASN A 69 0.64 5.11 -23.70
C ASN A 69 0.20 3.74 -23.16
N ASN A 70 0.73 2.66 -23.71
CA ASN A 70 0.50 1.31 -23.18
C ASN A 70 1.23 1.12 -21.85
N LEU A 71 2.42 1.72 -21.70
CA LEU A 71 3.16 1.71 -20.46
C LEU A 71 2.43 2.51 -19.37
N SER A 72 1.90 3.69 -19.67
CA SER A 72 1.13 4.49 -18.70
C SER A 72 -0.12 3.74 -18.23
N LYS A 73 -0.79 3.03 -19.12
CA LYS A 73 -1.92 2.18 -18.76
C LYS A 73 -1.50 0.98 -17.90
N SER A 74 -0.41 0.30 -18.29
CA SER A 74 0.14 -0.82 -17.52
C SER A 74 0.76 -0.37 -16.19
N LEU A 75 1.30 0.84 -16.11
CA LEU A 75 1.81 1.44 -14.87
C LEU A 75 0.66 1.81 -13.92
N ILE A 76 -0.43 2.36 -14.46
CA ILE A 76 -1.64 2.63 -13.67
C ILE A 76 -2.22 1.30 -13.17
N GLU A 77 -2.25 0.27 -14.01
CA GLU A 77 -2.73 -1.05 -13.63
C GLU A 77 -1.79 -1.78 -12.65
N ARG A 78 -0.46 -1.58 -12.76
CA ARG A 78 0.54 -2.14 -11.83
C ARG A 78 0.66 -1.35 -10.53
N ASN A 79 0.36 -0.06 -10.57
CA ASN A 79 0.35 0.79 -9.37
C ASN A 79 -1.00 0.74 -8.62
N ILE A 80 -1.84 -0.23 -8.94
CA ILE A 80 -3.08 -0.49 -8.22
C ILE A 80 -2.90 -1.72 -7.34
N VAL A 81 -3.13 -1.54 -6.07
CA VAL A 81 -3.24 -2.66 -5.12
C VAL A 81 -4.70 -3.02 -4.97
N ASN A 82 -5.04 -4.25 -5.34
CA ASN A 82 -6.38 -4.78 -5.08
C ASN A 82 -6.47 -5.25 -3.63
N VAL A 83 -7.39 -4.65 -2.91
CA VAL A 83 -7.64 -4.95 -1.49
C VAL A 83 -9.06 -5.46 -1.33
N GLU A 84 -9.25 -6.49 -0.52
CA GLU A 84 -10.58 -6.88 -0.08
C GLU A 84 -11.04 -5.94 1.03
N PHE A 85 -12.12 -5.21 0.77
CA PHE A 85 -12.72 -4.27 1.70
C PHE A 85 -14.05 -4.80 2.23
N PHE A 86 -14.19 -4.78 3.53
CA PHE A 86 -15.40 -5.19 4.24
C PHE A 86 -16.06 -3.94 4.85
N ASN A 87 -17.33 -3.74 4.53
CA ASN A 87 -18.09 -2.59 5.03
C ASN A 87 -18.40 -2.69 6.52
N ASP A 88 -18.35 -3.89 7.06
CA ASP A 88 -18.53 -4.17 8.48
C ASP A 88 -17.47 -5.15 8.97
N ILE A 89 -17.12 -5.07 10.24
CA ILE A 89 -16.11 -5.94 10.84
C ILE A 89 -16.62 -7.38 10.99
N SER A 90 -17.92 -7.57 11.15
CA SER A 90 -18.53 -8.90 11.19
C SER A 90 -18.39 -9.61 9.86
N ASP A 91 -18.57 -8.90 8.75
CA ASP A 91 -18.32 -9.44 7.41
C ASP A 91 -16.86 -9.89 7.23
N PHE A 92 -15.91 -9.16 7.83
CA PHE A 92 -14.49 -9.55 7.82
C PHE A 92 -14.24 -10.83 8.64
N ILE A 93 -14.83 -10.94 9.82
CA ILE A 93 -14.73 -12.12 10.68
C ILE A 93 -15.28 -13.35 9.97
N ASP A 94 -16.46 -13.22 9.37
CA ASP A 94 -17.15 -14.28 8.64
C ASP A 94 -16.59 -14.53 7.23
N LYS A 95 -15.68 -13.68 6.75
CA LYS A 95 -15.15 -13.66 5.38
C LYS A 95 -16.24 -13.60 4.30
N LYS A 96 -17.28 -12.80 4.55
CA LYS A 96 -18.42 -12.59 3.65
C LYS A 96 -18.43 -11.18 3.08
N ASN A 97 -19.17 -10.97 2.00
CA ASN A 97 -19.48 -9.65 1.44
C ASN A 97 -18.25 -8.75 1.15
N ALA A 98 -17.09 -9.35 0.90
CA ALA A 98 -15.91 -8.60 0.52
C ALA A 98 -16.10 -7.89 -0.82
N LYS A 99 -15.78 -6.60 -0.87
CA LYS A 99 -15.69 -5.83 -2.11
C LYS A 99 -14.22 -5.69 -2.49
N LYS A 100 -13.90 -5.92 -3.75
CA LYS A 100 -12.57 -5.58 -4.26
C LYS A 100 -12.52 -4.09 -4.52
N ILE A 101 -11.61 -3.41 -3.88
CA ILE A 101 -11.30 -2.01 -4.16
C ILE A 101 -9.88 -1.91 -4.71
N ALA A 102 -9.71 -1.01 -5.65
CA ALA A 102 -8.43 -0.72 -6.27
C ALA A 102 -7.87 0.58 -5.64
N LEU A 103 -6.73 0.50 -4.99
CA LEU A 103 -6.09 1.64 -4.36
C LEU A 103 -4.75 1.91 -5.03
N PRO A 104 -4.38 3.19 -5.24
CA PRO A 104 -3.07 3.53 -5.76
C PRO A 104 -1.95 2.98 -4.88
N TYR A 105 -0.89 2.43 -5.50
CA TYR A 105 0.28 1.91 -4.79
C TYR A 105 0.90 2.96 -3.87
N ASP A 106 1.01 4.20 -4.36
CA ASP A 106 1.57 5.32 -3.60
C ASP A 106 0.79 5.61 -2.31
N PHE A 107 -0.52 5.35 -2.32
CA PHE A 107 -1.35 5.45 -1.13
C PHE A 107 -0.87 4.50 -0.02
N PHE A 108 -0.49 3.28 -0.37
CA PHE A 108 0.04 2.32 0.57
C PHE A 108 1.42 2.69 1.07
N THR A 109 2.33 3.08 0.18
CA THR A 109 3.70 3.45 0.54
C THR A 109 3.76 4.70 1.40
N PHE A 110 2.82 5.62 1.22
CA PHE A 110 2.70 6.82 2.04
C PHE A 110 2.18 6.52 3.46
N LEU A 111 1.21 5.62 3.58
CA LEU A 111 0.56 5.33 4.85
C LEU A 111 1.32 4.33 5.72
N PHE A 112 1.99 3.36 5.11
CA PHE A 112 2.70 2.30 5.83
C PHE A 112 3.67 1.53 4.93
N PRO A 113 4.69 0.87 5.51
CA PRO A 113 5.58 -0.01 4.77
C PRO A 113 4.78 -1.13 4.08
N PHE A 114 4.69 -1.05 2.78
CA PHE A 114 3.93 -1.99 1.97
C PHE A 114 4.87 -3.06 1.39
N ALA A 115 4.47 -4.31 1.51
CA ALA A 115 5.15 -5.43 0.87
C ALA A 115 4.33 -5.91 -0.33
N PRO A 116 4.83 -5.77 -1.57
CA PRO A 116 4.05 -6.02 -2.79
C PRO A 116 3.57 -7.46 -2.94
N ASN A 117 4.22 -8.40 -2.24
CA ASN A 117 3.88 -9.83 -2.31
C ASN A 117 2.86 -10.28 -1.26
N LYS A 118 2.33 -9.35 -0.46
CA LYS A 118 1.33 -9.65 0.56
C LYS A 118 -0.07 -9.28 0.10
N LYS A 119 -1.04 -10.08 0.53
CA LYS A 119 -2.45 -9.75 0.38
C LYS A 119 -2.89 -8.90 1.57
N TYR A 120 -3.60 -7.83 1.28
CA TYR A 120 -4.12 -6.92 2.28
C TYR A 120 -5.64 -6.96 2.32
N TYR A 121 -6.16 -6.77 3.53
CA TYR A 121 -7.58 -6.69 3.83
C TYR A 121 -7.85 -5.42 4.60
N MET A 122 -8.97 -4.78 4.34
CA MET A 122 -9.43 -3.61 5.06
C MET A 122 -10.84 -3.83 5.56
N ALA A 123 -11.10 -3.51 6.80
CA ALA A 123 -12.44 -3.61 7.37
C ALA A 123 -12.82 -2.32 8.09
N ARG A 124 -14.04 -1.84 7.86
CA ARG A 124 -14.60 -0.69 8.58
C ARG A 124 -14.77 -1.08 10.06
N TRP A 125 -14.29 -0.20 10.90
CA TRP A 125 -14.36 -0.31 12.35
C TRP A 125 -15.11 0.92 12.90
N ARG A 126 -15.50 0.88 14.16
CA ARG A 126 -16.31 1.91 14.85
C ARG A 126 -16.01 3.33 14.40
N GLY A 127 -17.08 4.08 14.08
CA GLY A 127 -16.99 5.44 13.56
C GLY A 127 -16.30 5.47 12.20
N ASP A 128 -15.38 6.44 12.03
CA ASP A 128 -14.65 6.66 10.78
C ASP A 128 -13.30 5.93 10.70
N SER A 129 -13.18 4.80 11.40
CA SER A 129 -11.94 4.04 11.40
C SER A 129 -11.99 2.86 10.46
N ILE A 130 -10.84 2.52 9.87
CA ILE A 130 -10.63 1.32 9.07
C ILE A 130 -9.40 0.60 9.63
N LEU A 131 -9.54 -0.69 9.86
CA LEU A 131 -8.44 -1.56 10.24
C LEU A 131 -7.84 -2.21 8.99
N VAL A 132 -6.51 -2.27 8.92
CA VAL A 132 -5.77 -2.88 7.82
C VAL A 132 -5.06 -4.12 8.33
N PHE A 133 -5.31 -5.23 7.66
CA PHE A 133 -4.73 -6.54 7.94
C PHE A 133 -3.91 -7.01 6.75
N ASP A 134 -2.93 -7.87 6.99
CA ASP A 134 -2.26 -8.64 5.95
C ASP A 134 -2.61 -10.14 6.08
N ASP A 135 -2.21 -10.94 5.10
CA ASP A 135 -2.41 -12.38 5.10
C ASP A 135 -1.50 -13.13 6.08
N GLU A 136 -0.44 -12.48 6.57
CA GLU A 136 0.40 -13.01 7.62
C GLU A 136 -0.20 -12.69 8.99
N GLN A 137 -1.13 -13.52 9.43
CA GLN A 137 -1.70 -13.48 10.80
C GLN A 137 -0.66 -13.81 11.89
N LYS A 138 0.63 -13.61 11.61
CA LYS A 138 1.69 -13.91 12.57
C LYS A 138 1.78 -12.80 13.60
N MET A 139 1.58 -13.17 14.85
CA MET A 139 2.05 -12.36 15.96
C MET A 139 3.58 -12.27 15.85
N LEU A 140 4.09 -11.04 15.84
CA LEU A 140 5.53 -10.83 15.82
C LEU A 140 6.10 -11.44 17.11
N ASN A 141 7.02 -12.39 16.96
CA ASN A 141 7.67 -13.03 18.10
C ASN A 141 8.41 -11.98 18.94
N GLY A 142 7.96 -11.79 20.17
CA GLY A 142 8.64 -10.96 21.17
C GLY A 142 8.10 -9.54 21.34
N ASP A 143 7.24 -9.06 20.47
CA ASP A 143 6.66 -7.71 20.58
C ASP A 143 5.16 -7.73 20.82
N ASP A 144 4.68 -6.75 21.58
CA ASP A 144 3.25 -6.50 21.72
C ASP A 144 2.66 -6.06 20.38
N CYS A 145 1.56 -6.67 19.97
CA CYS A 145 0.92 -6.34 18.69
C CYS A 145 -0.54 -5.92 18.87
N GLN A 146 -1.03 -5.13 17.93
CA GLN A 146 -2.43 -4.70 17.90
C GLN A 146 -3.30 -5.84 17.38
N VAL A 147 -4.35 -6.19 18.11
CA VAL A 147 -5.25 -7.28 17.77
C VAL A 147 -6.70 -6.84 17.74
N LEU A 148 -7.43 -7.41 16.78
CA LEU A 148 -8.89 -7.49 16.82
C LEU A 148 -9.25 -8.84 17.45
N VAL A 149 -10.14 -8.84 18.41
CA VAL A 149 -10.64 -10.06 19.05
C VAL A 149 -12.16 -10.05 19.08
N ALA A 150 -12.77 -11.21 18.92
CA ALA A 150 -14.21 -11.35 19.00
C ALA A 150 -14.61 -12.58 19.81
N ASN A 151 -15.73 -12.45 20.51
CA ASN A 151 -16.38 -13.54 21.22
C ASN A 151 -17.90 -13.36 21.07
N HIS A 152 -18.55 -14.26 20.34
CA HIS A 152 -19.93 -14.13 19.92
C HIS A 152 -20.16 -12.78 19.19
N ASP A 153 -21.09 -11.97 19.67
CA ASP A 153 -21.44 -10.67 19.08
C ASP A 153 -20.55 -9.51 19.55
N LEU A 154 -19.61 -9.78 20.45
CA LEU A 154 -18.73 -8.75 21.02
C LEU A 154 -17.40 -8.71 20.29
N VAL A 155 -17.05 -7.52 19.79
CA VAL A 155 -15.81 -7.31 19.04
C VAL A 155 -15.04 -6.15 19.66
N PHE A 156 -13.75 -6.37 19.91
CA PHE A 156 -12.85 -5.40 20.53
C PHE A 156 -11.53 -5.28 19.78
N THR A 157 -10.88 -4.13 19.94
CA THR A 157 -9.46 -3.98 19.61
C THR A 157 -8.66 -3.89 20.91
N GLY A 158 -7.50 -4.52 20.91
CA GLY A 158 -6.64 -4.54 22.09
C GLY A 158 -5.18 -4.69 21.71
N VAL A 159 -4.34 -4.80 22.72
CA VAL A 159 -2.92 -5.10 22.59
C VAL A 159 -2.67 -6.50 23.13
N TYR A 160 -2.08 -7.36 22.32
CA TYR A 160 -1.63 -8.67 22.77
C TYR A 160 -0.29 -8.53 23.47
N ASP A 161 -0.24 -8.86 24.75
CA ASP A 161 0.97 -8.95 25.54
C ASP A 161 1.62 -10.33 25.30
N TYR A 162 2.63 -10.37 24.46
CA TYR A 162 3.30 -11.61 24.08
C TYR A 162 3.91 -12.35 25.28
N LYS A 163 4.46 -11.64 26.26
CA LYS A 163 5.10 -12.25 27.43
C LYS A 163 4.11 -12.96 28.34
N LYS A 164 2.88 -12.44 28.42
CA LYS A 164 1.82 -12.99 29.27
C LYS A 164 0.83 -13.88 28.51
N GLY A 165 0.81 -13.81 27.19
CA GLY A 165 -0.13 -14.53 26.34
C GLY A 165 -1.58 -14.04 26.48
N VAL A 166 -1.78 -12.77 26.86
CA VAL A 166 -3.10 -12.19 27.12
C VAL A 166 -3.37 -10.96 26.26
N VAL A 167 -4.65 -10.68 26.03
CA VAL A 167 -5.11 -9.48 25.36
C VAL A 167 -5.51 -8.44 26.39
N LYS A 168 -4.97 -7.24 26.27
CA LYS A 168 -5.34 -6.05 27.04
C LYS A 168 -6.29 -5.20 26.20
N ILE A 169 -7.52 -5.02 26.67
CA ILE A 169 -8.54 -4.22 26.02
C ILE A 169 -8.65 -2.90 26.77
N LYS A 170 -8.33 -1.82 26.09
CA LYS A 170 -8.40 -0.47 26.66
C LYS A 170 -9.86 -0.13 26.99
N ASP A 171 -10.08 0.39 28.19
CA ASP A 171 -11.37 0.86 28.70
C ASP A 171 -12.45 -0.22 28.91
N GLN A 172 -12.07 -1.50 28.97
CA GLN A 172 -12.99 -2.62 29.16
C GLN A 172 -12.43 -3.61 30.21
N ALA A 173 -12.44 -3.19 31.47
CA ALA A 173 -11.82 -3.94 32.57
C ALA A 173 -12.31 -5.39 32.74
N PHE A 174 -13.55 -5.70 32.35
CA PHE A 174 -14.11 -7.07 32.45
C PHE A 174 -13.51 -8.02 31.40
N PHE A 175 -12.98 -7.51 30.31
CA PHE A 175 -12.41 -8.31 29.21
C PHE A 175 -10.89 -8.16 29.14
N ASP A 176 -10.28 -7.46 30.09
CA ASP A 176 -8.84 -7.27 30.11
C ASP A 176 -8.11 -8.52 30.61
N ASN A 177 -6.93 -8.75 30.04
CA ASN A 177 -6.07 -9.88 30.39
C ASN A 177 -6.65 -11.28 30.11
N ILE A 178 -7.57 -11.42 29.17
CA ILE A 178 -8.04 -12.72 28.69
C ILE A 178 -6.99 -13.34 27.77
N LYS A 179 -6.72 -14.64 27.96
CA LYS A 179 -5.81 -15.37 27.06
C LYS A 179 -6.34 -15.37 25.63
N ILE A 180 -5.43 -15.23 24.65
CA ILE A 180 -5.81 -15.11 23.25
C ILE A 180 -6.57 -16.34 22.72
N ASP A 181 -6.28 -17.53 23.22
CA ASP A 181 -6.93 -18.80 22.87
C ASP A 181 -8.36 -18.93 23.39
N LYS A 182 -8.81 -18.00 24.24
CA LYS A 182 -10.18 -17.95 24.76
C LYS A 182 -11.12 -17.08 23.93
N TRP A 183 -10.61 -16.47 22.86
CA TRP A 183 -11.43 -15.71 21.92
C TRP A 183 -11.85 -16.60 20.76
N ASP A 184 -13.10 -16.49 20.32
CA ASP A 184 -13.63 -17.26 19.18
C ASP A 184 -12.92 -16.88 17.87
N PHE A 185 -12.51 -15.62 17.78
CA PHE A 185 -11.77 -15.07 16.65
C PHE A 185 -10.73 -14.07 17.13
N TRP A 186 -9.58 -14.07 16.47
CA TRP A 186 -8.59 -13.01 16.61
C TRP A 186 -7.83 -12.76 15.31
N ALA A 187 -7.42 -11.52 15.10
CA ALA A 187 -6.59 -11.12 13.97
C ALA A 187 -5.66 -9.98 14.36
N VAL A 188 -4.44 -10.03 13.86
CA VAL A 188 -3.47 -8.93 14.02
C VAL A 188 -3.75 -7.89 12.97
N TYR A 189 -4.07 -6.66 13.35
CA TYR A 189 -4.13 -5.55 12.42
C TYR A 189 -2.85 -4.72 12.48
N LYS A 190 -2.39 -4.31 11.30
CA LYS A 190 -1.13 -3.59 11.17
C LYS A 190 -1.34 -2.08 11.36
N TYR A 191 -2.46 -1.57 10.89
CA TYR A 191 -2.74 -0.14 10.89
C TYR A 191 -4.21 0.13 11.17
N LYS A 192 -4.46 1.27 11.83
CA LYS A 192 -5.77 1.87 11.98
C LYS A 192 -5.73 3.24 11.34
N ILE A 193 -6.53 3.44 10.31
CA ILE A 193 -6.60 4.68 9.54
C ILE A 193 -7.99 5.31 9.65
N LYS A 194 -8.08 6.62 9.43
CA LYS A 194 -9.37 7.29 9.32
C LYS A 194 -9.94 7.16 7.91
N SER A 195 -11.24 6.97 7.79
CA SER A 195 -11.89 6.75 6.49
C SER A 195 -11.88 7.98 5.58
N ASP A 196 -11.76 9.19 6.13
CA ASP A 196 -11.62 10.43 5.37
C ASP A 196 -10.33 10.46 4.52
N ILE A 197 -9.28 9.78 4.97
CA ILE A 197 -8.04 9.64 4.21
C ILE A 197 -8.29 8.84 2.92
N LEU A 198 -9.21 7.87 2.93
CA LEU A 198 -9.47 7.01 1.78
C LEU A 198 -10.29 7.66 0.67
N LYS A 199 -10.95 8.83 0.94
CA LYS A 199 -11.89 9.46 -0.01
C LYS A 199 -12.68 8.42 -0.80
N LEU A 200 -13.31 7.48 -0.09
CA LEU A 200 -14.04 6.36 -0.68
C LEU A 200 -15.16 6.80 -1.64
N SER A 201 -15.52 8.10 -1.64
CA SER A 201 -16.39 8.73 -2.64
C SER A 201 -15.79 8.70 -4.06
N ASP A 202 -14.46 8.74 -4.19
CA ASP A 202 -13.78 8.81 -5.48
C ASP A 202 -13.56 7.41 -6.09
N LEU A 203 -13.80 6.35 -5.30
CA LEU A 203 -13.70 4.95 -5.72
C LEU A 203 -15.03 4.40 -6.30
N LYS A 204 -16.03 5.25 -6.49
CA LYS A 204 -17.33 4.87 -7.08
C LYS A 204 -17.35 5.01 -8.61
N ARG A 205 -16.23 4.85 -9.30
CA ARG A 205 -16.22 4.81 -10.76
C ARG A 205 -15.63 3.52 -11.27
#